data_fd96746aabc160bdf5b09f5899a8a186
#
_entry.id   fd96746aabc160bdf5b09f5899a8a186
#
_cell.length_a   1.000
_cell.length_b   1.000
_cell.length_c   1.000
_cell.angle_alpha   90.00
_cell.angle_beta   90.00
_cell.angle_gamma   90.00
#
_symmetry.space_group_name_H-M   'P 1'
#
loop_
_entity.id
_entity.type
_entity.pdbx_description
1 polymer ?
#
loop_
_entity_poly.entity_id
_entity_poly.type
_entity_poly.pdbx_seq_one_letter_code
_entity_poly.pdbx_strand_id
1 'polypeptide(L)'
;DQPRSRGLGDVYKRQELELYIHIPFCVRKCSYCDFLSAPATEQTREAYMAALFAEIGGRAKDYSDRTVTSIFIGGGTPSLLSGEQIGQLMDRIREQFAMAQDAEITMEVNPGTVSAEKLRNFYTAGINRLSIGMQSAQAEELKNLGRIHDFEGFCQVYREAVEAGFTNINVDIMSGLPGQTLASYRDTLEKVLHLEPMPQHISAYSLIVEEGTPFAAMAERGELPLP
;
A
#
# COMPACT_ATOMS: atom_id res chain seq x y z
N ASP A 1 -0.37 -38.12 -46.17
CA ASP A 1 -1.16 -37.64 -45.03
C ASP A 1 -0.38 -36.51 -44.33
N GLN A 2 -0.78 -35.28 -44.62
CA GLN A 2 -0.26 -34.14 -43.87
C GLN A 2 -1.09 -33.96 -42.59
N PRO A 3 -0.46 -33.72 -41.42
CA PRO A 3 -1.21 -33.45 -40.20
C PRO A 3 -1.91 -32.10 -40.35
N ARG A 4 -3.24 -32.11 -40.27
CA ARG A 4 -4.07 -30.92 -40.21
C ARG A 4 -3.61 -30.06 -39.00
N SER A 5 -3.24 -28.80 -39.24
CA SER A 5 -2.98 -27.83 -38.20
C SER A 5 -4.18 -27.78 -37.25
N ARG A 6 -3.98 -28.21 -36.03
CA ARG A 6 -4.94 -27.94 -34.95
C ARG A 6 -5.00 -26.42 -34.81
N GLY A 7 -6.20 -25.91 -34.97
CA GLY A 7 -6.43 -24.47 -34.98
C GLY A 7 -5.87 -23.79 -33.72
N LEU A 8 -5.22 -22.66 -33.95
CA LEU A 8 -4.77 -21.70 -32.92
C LEU A 8 -5.97 -21.01 -32.21
N GLY A 9 -7.14 -21.65 -32.19
CA GLY A 9 -8.39 -21.06 -31.68
C GLY A 9 -8.46 -20.87 -30.17
N ASP A 10 -7.56 -21.48 -29.37
CA ASP A 10 -7.64 -21.47 -27.91
C ASP A 10 -6.45 -20.77 -27.22
N VAL A 11 -5.63 -20.02 -27.93
CA VAL A 11 -4.43 -19.37 -27.37
C VAL A 11 -4.68 -17.92 -26.93
N TYR A 12 -5.81 -17.34 -27.27
CA TYR A 12 -6.22 -16.04 -26.73
C TYR A 12 -7.00 -16.23 -25.42
N LYS A 13 -6.35 -16.76 -24.37
CA LYS A 13 -6.72 -16.35 -23.01
C LYS A 13 -6.68 -14.84 -23.00
N ARG A 14 -7.76 -14.18 -22.57
CA ARG A 14 -7.74 -12.73 -22.34
C ARG A 14 -6.48 -12.43 -21.57
N GLN A 15 -5.66 -11.51 -22.05
CA GLN A 15 -4.43 -11.15 -21.36
C GLN A 15 -4.82 -10.57 -20.01
N GLU A 16 -4.09 -10.96 -18.98
CA GLU A 16 -4.25 -10.41 -17.65
C GLU A 16 -3.82 -8.96 -17.62
N LEU A 17 -4.48 -8.18 -16.80
CA LEU A 17 -4.19 -6.76 -16.57
C LEU A 17 -4.03 -6.54 -15.06
N GLU A 18 -2.99 -5.84 -14.70
CA GLU A 18 -2.76 -5.36 -13.34
C GLU A 18 -2.89 -3.84 -13.32
N LEU A 19 -3.59 -3.29 -12.34
CA LEU A 19 -3.74 -1.85 -12.16
C LEU A 19 -2.94 -1.38 -10.95
N TYR A 20 -2.05 -0.42 -11.16
CA TYR A 20 -1.44 0.34 -10.10
C TYR A 20 -2.11 1.72 -10.02
N ILE A 21 -2.71 2.03 -8.87
CA ILE A 21 -3.35 3.31 -8.60
C ILE A 21 -2.48 4.10 -7.64
N HIS A 22 -1.90 5.18 -8.12
CA HIS A 22 -1.03 6.03 -7.30
C HIS A 22 -1.84 7.08 -6.55
N ILE A 23 -1.69 7.15 -5.23
CA ILE A 23 -2.29 8.19 -4.39
C ILE A 23 -1.16 9.02 -3.76
N PRO A 24 -0.86 10.22 -4.30
CA PRO A 24 0.35 10.97 -3.96
C PRO A 24 0.23 11.82 -2.68
N PHE A 25 -0.59 11.40 -1.72
CA PHE A 25 -0.87 12.20 -0.54
C PHE A 25 -0.30 11.59 0.72
N CYS A 26 0.31 12.43 1.57
CA CYS A 26 0.76 12.07 2.92
C CYS A 26 0.30 13.13 3.92
N VAL A 27 0.17 12.77 5.20
CA VAL A 27 0.03 13.76 6.29
C VAL A 27 1.29 14.61 6.36
N ARG A 28 2.44 13.93 6.33
CA ARG A 28 3.79 14.53 6.19
C ARG A 28 4.70 13.52 5.51
N LYS A 29 5.76 13.99 4.85
CA LYS A 29 6.77 13.13 4.25
C LYS A 29 7.70 12.59 5.32
N CYS A 30 7.96 11.28 5.32
CA CYS A 30 8.92 10.63 6.23
C CYS A 30 10.35 11.03 5.87
N SER A 31 11.27 10.94 6.84
CA SER A 31 12.66 11.40 6.68
C SER A 31 13.47 10.62 5.63
N TYR A 32 13.03 9.42 5.28
CA TYR A 32 13.69 8.53 4.32
C TYR A 32 13.02 8.46 2.95
N CYS A 33 11.79 8.97 2.83
CA CYS A 33 10.92 8.65 1.69
C CYS A 33 11.20 9.59 0.51
N ASP A 34 11.48 9.02 -0.66
CA ASP A 34 11.63 9.73 -1.92
C ASP A 34 10.42 9.56 -2.86
N PHE A 35 9.41 8.76 -2.47
CA PHE A 35 8.22 8.54 -3.27
C PHE A 35 7.57 9.85 -3.69
N LEU A 36 6.96 9.85 -4.88
CA LEU A 36 6.21 10.99 -5.39
C LEU A 36 4.96 11.24 -4.54
N SER A 37 5.15 11.95 -3.43
CA SER A 37 4.09 12.24 -2.47
C SER A 37 4.33 13.55 -1.73
N ALA A 38 3.24 14.21 -1.33
CA ALA A 38 3.28 15.45 -0.56
C ALA A 38 2.01 15.62 0.29
N PRO A 39 2.05 16.46 1.34
CA PRO A 39 0.82 16.96 1.97
C PRO A 39 -0.04 17.70 0.96
N ALA A 40 -1.36 17.56 1.08
CA ALA A 40 -2.30 18.23 0.17
C ALA A 40 -3.54 18.73 0.92
N THR A 41 -4.12 19.82 0.40
CA THR A 41 -5.42 20.33 0.87
C THR A 41 -6.55 19.39 0.42
N GLU A 42 -7.72 19.51 1.05
CA GLU A 42 -8.93 18.79 0.63
C GLU A 42 -9.24 19.06 -0.86
N GLN A 43 -9.27 20.33 -1.23
CA GLN A 43 -9.52 20.74 -2.62
C GLN A 43 -8.53 20.11 -3.62
N THR A 44 -7.25 19.99 -3.25
CA THR A 44 -6.25 19.33 -4.10
C THR A 44 -6.53 17.83 -4.24
N ARG A 45 -6.95 17.17 -3.17
CA ARG A 45 -7.34 15.76 -3.19
C ARG A 45 -8.57 15.51 -4.06
N GLU A 46 -9.59 16.34 -3.92
CA GLU A 46 -10.81 16.27 -4.75
C GLU A 46 -10.50 16.47 -6.25
N ALA A 47 -9.69 17.47 -6.58
CA ALA A 47 -9.27 17.72 -7.96
C ALA A 47 -8.46 16.53 -8.54
N TYR A 48 -7.59 15.93 -7.72
CA TYR A 48 -6.83 14.73 -8.11
C TYR A 48 -7.76 13.55 -8.36
N MET A 49 -8.71 13.28 -7.46
CA MET A 49 -9.66 12.18 -7.63
C MET A 49 -10.51 12.36 -8.90
N ALA A 50 -10.93 13.58 -9.21
CA ALA A 50 -11.65 13.87 -10.46
C ALA A 50 -10.78 13.58 -11.70
N ALA A 51 -9.50 13.96 -11.68
CA ALA A 51 -8.56 13.67 -12.76
C ALA A 51 -8.28 12.16 -12.89
N LEU A 52 -8.12 11.45 -11.77
CA LEU A 52 -7.94 10.00 -11.74
C LEU A 52 -9.15 9.27 -12.35
N PHE A 53 -10.38 9.69 -12.03
CA PHE A 53 -11.60 9.12 -12.61
C PHE A 53 -11.69 9.35 -14.12
N ALA A 54 -11.25 10.52 -14.60
CA ALA A 54 -11.18 10.82 -16.03
C ALA A 54 -10.11 9.95 -16.72
N GLU A 55 -8.96 9.76 -16.11
CA GLU A 55 -7.90 8.88 -16.64
C GLU A 55 -8.36 7.42 -16.73
N ILE A 56 -9.00 6.87 -15.68
CA ILE A 56 -9.58 5.52 -15.68
C ILE A 56 -10.52 5.35 -16.86
N GLY A 57 -11.47 6.29 -17.06
CA GLY A 57 -12.41 6.23 -18.19
C GLY A 57 -11.76 6.38 -19.57
N GLY A 58 -10.69 7.17 -19.67
CA GLY A 58 -9.93 7.34 -20.90
C GLY A 58 -9.13 6.09 -21.29
N ARG A 59 -8.44 5.51 -20.30
CA ARG A 59 -7.57 4.32 -20.52
C ARG A 59 -8.32 3.02 -20.73
N ALA A 60 -9.49 2.85 -20.13
CA ALA A 60 -10.21 1.58 -20.16
C ALA A 60 -10.47 1.05 -21.57
N LYS A 61 -10.67 1.95 -22.54
CA LYS A 61 -10.91 1.57 -23.94
C LYS A 61 -9.72 0.84 -24.57
N ASP A 62 -8.51 1.17 -24.16
CA ASP A 62 -7.28 0.58 -24.69
C ASP A 62 -7.04 -0.85 -24.17
N TYR A 63 -7.80 -1.27 -23.15
CA TYR A 63 -7.66 -2.54 -22.46
C TYR A 63 -8.97 -3.34 -22.37
N SER A 64 -9.93 -3.04 -23.25
CA SER A 64 -11.27 -3.66 -23.24
C SER A 64 -11.28 -5.17 -23.48
N ASP A 65 -10.19 -5.71 -24.05
CA ASP A 65 -9.96 -7.14 -24.30
C ASP A 65 -9.29 -7.87 -23.14
N ARG A 66 -8.94 -7.16 -22.06
CA ARG A 66 -8.22 -7.69 -20.91
C ARG A 66 -9.12 -7.86 -19.69
N THR A 67 -8.66 -8.70 -18.76
CA THR A 67 -9.31 -8.91 -17.47
C THR A 67 -8.36 -8.47 -16.35
N VAL A 68 -8.83 -7.60 -15.46
CA VAL A 68 -8.06 -7.17 -14.29
C VAL A 68 -8.00 -8.30 -13.27
N THR A 69 -6.81 -8.76 -12.98
CA THR A 69 -6.53 -9.84 -12.02
C THR A 69 -5.96 -9.30 -10.70
N SER A 70 -5.37 -8.11 -10.71
CA SER A 70 -4.94 -7.45 -9.49
C SER A 70 -5.05 -5.92 -9.56
N ILE A 71 -5.28 -5.30 -8.41
CA ILE A 71 -5.22 -3.85 -8.21
C ILE A 71 -4.33 -3.57 -7.01
N PHE A 72 -3.37 -2.67 -7.17
CA PHE A 72 -2.56 -2.17 -6.08
C PHE A 72 -2.76 -0.66 -5.92
N ILE A 73 -3.33 -0.24 -4.79
CA ILE A 73 -3.55 1.16 -4.46
C ILE A 73 -2.44 1.58 -3.49
N GLY A 74 -1.46 2.33 -4.00
CA GLY A 74 -0.24 2.66 -3.28
C GLY A 74 0.25 4.08 -3.51
N GLY A 75 1.50 4.33 -3.14
CA GLY A 75 2.21 5.58 -3.41
C GLY A 75 2.58 6.37 -2.17
N GLY A 76 1.84 7.39 -1.81
CA GLY A 76 2.03 8.14 -0.57
C GLY A 76 1.35 7.45 0.62
N THR A 77 0.08 7.76 0.81
CA THR A 77 -0.73 7.18 1.88
C THR A 77 -2.18 7.04 1.41
N PRO A 78 -2.53 5.99 0.66
CA PRO A 78 -3.88 5.77 0.14
C PRO A 78 -4.96 5.81 1.23
N SER A 79 -4.61 5.35 2.43
CA SER A 79 -5.51 5.35 3.58
C SER A 79 -5.86 6.73 4.15
N LEU A 80 -5.35 7.82 3.56
CA LEU A 80 -5.87 9.18 3.79
C LEU A 80 -7.24 9.41 3.14
N LEU A 81 -7.52 8.73 2.04
CA LEU A 81 -8.82 8.82 1.39
C LEU A 81 -9.93 8.35 2.33
N SER A 82 -11.12 8.93 2.17
CA SER A 82 -12.29 8.48 2.91
C SER A 82 -12.79 7.13 2.39
N GLY A 83 -13.63 6.43 3.20
CA GLY A 83 -14.28 5.22 2.75
C GLY A 83 -15.17 5.45 1.52
N GLU A 84 -15.80 6.61 1.41
CA GLU A 84 -16.60 7.02 0.26
C GLU A 84 -15.74 7.19 -0.99
N GLN A 85 -14.59 7.88 -0.89
CA GLN A 85 -13.67 8.07 -2.01
C GLN A 85 -13.11 6.74 -2.53
N ILE A 86 -12.78 5.79 -1.64
CA ILE A 86 -12.37 4.44 -2.04
C ILE A 86 -13.52 3.67 -2.68
N GLY A 87 -14.76 3.79 -2.15
CA GLY A 87 -15.95 3.21 -2.76
C GLY A 87 -16.15 3.69 -4.20
N GLN A 88 -16.16 5.01 -4.41
CA GLN A 88 -16.28 5.64 -5.72
C GLN A 88 -15.17 5.21 -6.69
N LEU A 89 -13.92 5.09 -6.20
CA LEU A 89 -12.79 4.59 -7.00
C LEU A 89 -13.03 3.15 -7.47
N MET A 90 -13.42 2.28 -6.56
CA MET A 90 -13.67 0.87 -6.88
C MET A 90 -14.86 0.68 -7.82
N ASP A 91 -15.94 1.44 -7.63
CA ASP A 91 -17.10 1.42 -8.50
C ASP A 91 -16.70 1.89 -9.91
N ARG A 92 -15.93 2.98 -10.01
CA ARG A 92 -15.43 3.49 -11.28
C ARG A 92 -14.57 2.48 -12.03
N ILE A 93 -13.70 1.74 -11.32
CA ILE A 93 -12.88 0.68 -11.93
C ILE A 93 -13.78 -0.46 -12.43
N ARG A 94 -14.74 -0.92 -11.63
CA ARG A 94 -15.67 -2.00 -12.00
C ARG A 94 -16.56 -1.66 -13.19
N GLU A 95 -16.96 -0.39 -13.31
CA GLU A 95 -17.72 0.09 -14.46
C GLU A 95 -16.92 0.07 -15.77
N GLN A 96 -15.62 0.25 -15.70
CA GLN A 96 -14.77 0.49 -16.86
C GLN A 96 -13.98 -0.75 -17.31
N PHE A 97 -13.66 -1.67 -16.39
CA PHE A 97 -12.83 -2.84 -16.65
C PHE A 97 -13.57 -4.13 -16.34
N ALA A 98 -13.28 -5.17 -17.13
CA ALA A 98 -13.65 -6.53 -16.75
C ALA A 98 -12.77 -6.99 -15.60
N MET A 99 -13.38 -7.42 -14.48
CA MET A 99 -12.69 -7.87 -13.28
C MET A 99 -12.70 -9.40 -13.21
N ALA A 100 -11.58 -10.01 -12.82
CA ALA A 100 -11.57 -11.40 -12.40
C ALA A 100 -12.37 -11.56 -11.10
N GLN A 101 -13.04 -12.69 -10.93
CA GLN A 101 -13.86 -12.94 -9.74
C GLN A 101 -13.00 -13.00 -8.44
N ASP A 102 -11.76 -13.46 -8.57
CA ASP A 102 -10.77 -13.65 -7.51
C ASP A 102 -9.66 -12.58 -7.56
N ALA A 103 -9.90 -11.43 -8.20
CA ALA A 103 -8.92 -10.36 -8.28
C ALA A 103 -8.42 -9.94 -6.89
N GLU A 104 -7.09 -9.88 -6.71
CA GLU A 104 -6.48 -9.31 -5.53
C GLU A 104 -6.55 -7.79 -5.58
N ILE A 105 -7.12 -7.18 -4.54
CA ILE A 105 -7.23 -5.72 -4.44
C ILE A 105 -6.52 -5.29 -3.16
N THR A 106 -5.27 -4.86 -3.34
CA THR A 106 -4.38 -4.43 -2.25
C THR A 106 -4.44 -2.93 -2.05
N MET A 107 -4.44 -2.49 -0.80
CA MET A 107 -4.27 -1.09 -0.44
C MET A 107 -3.22 -0.90 0.65
N GLU A 108 -2.34 0.08 0.46
CA GLU A 108 -1.39 0.51 1.48
C GLU A 108 -2.07 1.32 2.59
N VAL A 109 -1.72 1.00 3.83
CA VAL A 109 -2.27 1.62 5.04
C VAL A 109 -1.15 2.14 5.94
N ASN A 110 -1.26 3.42 6.31
CA ASN A 110 -0.48 3.96 7.42
C ASN A 110 -1.34 3.93 8.69
N PRO A 111 -0.91 3.26 9.77
CA PRO A 111 -1.71 3.09 10.99
C PRO A 111 -2.27 4.40 11.56
N GLY A 112 -1.53 5.52 11.45
CA GLY A 112 -1.98 6.83 11.95
C GLY A 112 -3.06 7.53 11.09
N THR A 113 -3.61 6.88 10.06
CA THR A 113 -4.57 7.51 9.11
C THR A 113 -5.89 6.78 8.96
N VAL A 114 -6.09 5.70 9.71
CA VAL A 114 -7.30 4.88 9.64
C VAL A 114 -8.01 4.76 10.98
N SER A 115 -9.26 4.37 10.92
CA SER A 115 -10.11 3.99 12.05
C SER A 115 -10.83 2.69 11.71
N ALA A 116 -11.40 2.03 12.70
CA ALA A 116 -12.23 0.84 12.50
C ALA A 116 -13.36 1.05 11.49
N GLU A 117 -13.98 2.24 11.46
CA GLU A 117 -15.01 2.59 10.49
C GLU A 117 -14.44 2.66 9.07
N LYS A 118 -13.30 3.34 8.86
CA LYS A 118 -12.65 3.41 7.54
C LYS A 118 -12.25 2.03 7.04
N LEU A 119 -11.69 1.17 7.91
CA LEU A 119 -11.32 -0.20 7.54
C LEU A 119 -12.53 -1.02 7.10
N ARG A 120 -13.67 -0.93 7.80
CA ARG A 120 -14.92 -1.57 7.35
C ARG A 120 -15.39 -1.05 6.00
N ASN A 121 -15.31 0.27 5.79
CA ASN A 121 -15.69 0.87 4.50
C ASN A 121 -14.78 0.40 3.36
N PHE A 122 -13.48 0.29 3.60
CA PHE A 122 -12.52 -0.24 2.62
C PHE A 122 -12.83 -1.70 2.28
N TYR A 123 -13.09 -2.53 3.28
CA TYR A 123 -13.50 -3.92 3.07
C TYR A 123 -14.80 -4.01 2.26
N THR A 124 -15.81 -3.21 2.61
CA THR A 124 -17.09 -3.15 1.89
C THR A 124 -16.93 -2.67 0.45
N ALA A 125 -16.00 -1.75 0.19
CA ALA A 125 -15.63 -1.31 -1.16
C ALA A 125 -14.96 -2.41 -2.00
N GLY A 126 -14.54 -3.52 -1.36
CA GLY A 126 -13.96 -4.69 -2.02
C GLY A 126 -12.44 -4.73 -1.97
N ILE A 127 -11.78 -3.89 -1.16
CA ILE A 127 -10.38 -4.12 -0.81
C ILE A 127 -10.30 -5.44 -0.05
N ASN A 128 -9.48 -6.39 -0.52
CA ASN A 128 -9.39 -7.73 0.08
C ASN A 128 -8.00 -8.07 0.63
N ARG A 129 -7.02 -7.16 0.43
CA ARG A 129 -5.67 -7.25 1.01
C ARG A 129 -5.21 -5.90 1.52
N LEU A 130 -4.58 -5.86 2.70
CA LEU A 130 -3.92 -4.67 3.22
C LEU A 130 -2.41 -4.84 3.29
N SER A 131 -1.65 -3.77 2.99
CA SER A 131 -0.23 -3.64 3.30
C SER A 131 -0.09 -2.56 4.38
N ILE A 132 0.22 -2.97 5.61
CA ILE A 132 0.25 -2.07 6.76
C ILE A 132 1.70 -1.70 7.08
N GLY A 133 2.03 -0.43 6.88
CA GLY A 133 3.37 0.10 7.09
C GLY A 133 3.70 0.28 8.57
N MET A 134 4.12 -0.78 9.26
CA MET A 134 4.59 -0.73 10.66
C MET A 134 5.99 -0.14 10.76
N GLN A 135 6.90 -0.60 9.93
CA GLN A 135 8.31 -0.25 9.79
C GLN A 135 9.19 -0.75 10.96
N SER A 136 8.83 -0.49 12.19
CA SER A 136 9.51 -0.94 13.41
C SER A 136 8.53 -1.04 14.58
N ALA A 137 8.86 -1.85 15.58
CA ALA A 137 8.17 -1.89 16.87
C ALA A 137 8.87 -1.03 17.95
N GLN A 138 9.92 -0.29 17.57
CA GLN A 138 10.71 0.53 18.51
C GLN A 138 10.31 2.02 18.36
N ALA A 139 9.93 2.64 19.48
CA ALA A 139 9.44 4.02 19.48
C ALA A 139 10.47 5.03 18.93
N GLU A 140 11.76 4.89 19.29
CA GLU A 140 12.81 5.80 18.82
C GLU A 140 13.09 5.60 17.32
N GLU A 141 13.05 4.35 16.79
CA GLU A 141 13.20 4.08 15.36
C GLU A 141 12.06 4.71 14.57
N LEU A 142 10.81 4.55 15.01
CA LEU A 142 9.64 5.19 14.38
C LEU A 142 9.71 6.71 14.40
N LYS A 143 10.14 7.28 15.51
CA LYS A 143 10.34 8.73 15.67
C LYS A 143 11.41 9.26 14.71
N ASN A 144 12.55 8.58 14.60
CA ASN A 144 13.63 8.94 13.67
C ASN A 144 13.17 8.88 12.21
N LEU A 145 12.37 7.88 11.84
CA LEU A 145 11.73 7.78 10.54
C LEU A 145 10.72 8.90 10.26
N GLY A 146 10.25 9.61 11.28
CA GLY A 146 9.19 10.61 11.18
C GLY A 146 7.80 9.97 11.08
N ARG A 147 7.60 8.77 11.60
CA ARG A 147 6.28 8.11 11.62
C ARG A 147 5.32 8.82 12.59
N ILE A 148 4.02 8.74 12.29
CA ILE A 148 2.95 9.39 13.07
C ILE A 148 2.23 8.43 14.00
N HIS A 149 2.65 7.16 14.04
CA HIS A 149 2.11 6.10 14.89
C HIS A 149 3.23 5.47 15.70
N ASP A 150 2.87 4.78 16.75
CA ASP A 150 3.70 3.89 17.54
C ASP A 150 3.27 2.42 17.36
N PHE A 151 3.95 1.50 18.03
CA PHE A 151 3.64 0.07 17.93
C PHE A 151 2.26 -0.27 18.52
N GLU A 152 1.80 0.39 19.55
CA GLU A 152 0.48 0.17 20.15
C GLU A 152 -0.63 0.59 19.17
N GLY A 153 -0.48 1.76 18.54
CA GLY A 153 -1.39 2.22 17.49
C GLY A 153 -1.41 1.29 16.27
N PHE A 154 -0.26 0.74 15.88
CA PHE A 154 -0.21 -0.30 14.85
C PHE A 154 -0.99 -1.55 15.29
N CYS A 155 -0.76 -2.07 16.49
CA CYS A 155 -1.48 -3.25 17.01
C CYS A 155 -3.00 -3.03 17.07
N GLN A 156 -3.43 -1.82 17.42
CA GLN A 156 -4.86 -1.47 17.40
C GLN A 156 -5.41 -1.55 15.98
N VAL A 157 -4.76 -0.90 15.00
CA VAL A 157 -5.19 -0.92 13.59
C VAL A 157 -5.18 -2.33 13.02
N TYR A 158 -4.20 -3.16 13.39
CA TYR A 158 -4.13 -4.56 12.96
C TYR A 158 -5.36 -5.35 13.45
N ARG A 159 -5.72 -5.25 14.73
CA ARG A 159 -6.93 -5.87 15.29
C ARG A 159 -8.21 -5.36 14.61
N GLU A 160 -8.33 -4.04 14.43
CA GLU A 160 -9.47 -3.43 13.75
C GLU A 160 -9.61 -3.89 12.29
N ALA A 161 -8.49 -4.14 11.61
CA ALA A 161 -8.49 -4.69 10.25
C ALA A 161 -9.01 -6.14 10.24
N VAL A 162 -8.57 -6.98 11.17
CA VAL A 162 -9.08 -8.35 11.33
C VAL A 162 -10.57 -8.34 11.66
N GLU A 163 -11.02 -7.49 12.58
CA GLU A 163 -12.43 -7.32 12.95
C GLU A 163 -13.28 -6.80 11.78
N ALA A 164 -12.71 -6.00 10.88
CA ALA A 164 -13.38 -5.54 9.66
C ALA A 164 -13.55 -6.65 8.61
N GLY A 165 -12.87 -7.80 8.77
CA GLY A 165 -12.96 -8.97 7.89
C GLY A 165 -11.74 -9.24 7.03
N PHE A 166 -10.66 -8.46 7.16
CA PHE A 166 -9.43 -8.72 6.40
C PHE A 166 -8.72 -9.97 6.92
N THR A 167 -8.50 -10.93 6.01
CA THR A 167 -7.77 -12.17 6.26
C THR A 167 -6.44 -12.23 5.52
N ASN A 168 -6.20 -11.31 4.58
CA ASN A 168 -4.96 -11.20 3.84
C ASN A 168 -4.28 -9.86 4.21
N ILE A 169 -3.37 -9.92 5.17
CA ILE A 169 -2.66 -8.75 5.69
C ILE A 169 -1.16 -8.95 5.52
N ASN A 170 -0.53 -7.98 4.88
CA ASN A 170 0.92 -7.82 4.84
C ASN A 170 1.34 -6.77 5.89
N VAL A 171 2.45 -7.01 6.56
CA VAL A 171 3.11 -6.05 7.46
C VAL A 171 4.47 -5.68 6.90
N ASP A 172 4.67 -4.37 6.67
CA ASP A 172 5.96 -3.86 6.19
C ASP A 172 6.87 -3.52 7.38
N ILE A 173 8.11 -4.03 7.34
CA ILE A 173 9.15 -3.78 8.34
C ILE A 173 10.46 -3.36 7.66
N MET A 174 11.23 -2.52 8.32
CA MET A 174 12.48 -2.00 7.79
C MET A 174 13.67 -2.41 8.65
N SER A 175 14.76 -2.78 7.99
CA SER A 175 16.07 -3.01 8.59
C SER A 175 17.06 -1.91 8.21
N GLY A 176 18.18 -1.81 8.95
CA GLY A 176 19.20 -0.81 8.69
C GLY A 176 18.76 0.62 9.03
N LEU A 177 17.85 0.77 9.98
CA LEU A 177 17.39 2.08 10.44
C LEU A 177 18.46 2.81 11.27
N PRO A 178 18.48 4.16 11.26
CA PRO A 178 19.43 4.92 12.07
C PRO A 178 19.35 4.57 13.56
N GLY A 179 20.46 4.05 14.09
CA GLY A 179 20.57 3.59 15.49
C GLY A 179 19.91 2.23 15.77
N GLN A 180 19.43 1.52 14.75
CA GLN A 180 18.88 0.17 14.92
C GLN A 180 19.99 -0.81 15.32
N THR A 181 19.66 -1.75 16.18
CA THR A 181 20.53 -2.86 16.56
C THR A 181 19.94 -4.18 16.10
N LEU A 182 20.78 -5.23 16.01
CA LEU A 182 20.30 -6.58 15.75
C LEU A 182 19.25 -7.02 16.79
N ALA A 183 19.40 -6.61 18.04
CA ALA A 183 18.45 -6.93 19.11
C ALA A 183 17.10 -6.23 18.91
N SER A 184 17.08 -4.93 18.55
CA SER A 184 15.84 -4.18 18.32
C SER A 184 15.11 -4.66 17.07
N TYR A 185 15.86 -5.01 16.01
CA TYR A 185 15.25 -5.60 14.80
C TYR A 185 14.66 -6.99 15.06
N ARG A 186 15.37 -7.84 15.83
CA ARG A 186 14.85 -9.15 16.25
C ARG A 186 13.58 -9.00 17.08
N ASP A 187 13.55 -8.09 18.07
CA ASP A 187 12.35 -7.81 18.86
C ASP A 187 11.17 -7.36 17.97
N THR A 188 11.44 -6.54 16.95
CA THR A 188 10.43 -6.15 15.97
C THR A 188 9.87 -7.34 15.22
N LEU A 189 10.73 -8.25 14.71
CA LEU A 189 10.31 -9.48 14.04
C LEU A 189 9.49 -10.39 14.95
N GLU A 190 9.97 -10.63 16.17
CA GLU A 190 9.29 -11.47 17.14
C GLU A 190 7.89 -10.92 17.46
N LYS A 191 7.74 -9.61 17.64
CA LYS A 191 6.44 -8.98 17.87
C LYS A 191 5.48 -9.17 16.70
N VAL A 192 5.96 -9.07 15.45
CA VAL A 192 5.11 -9.31 14.27
C VAL A 192 4.68 -10.77 14.19
N LEU A 193 5.57 -11.70 14.46
CA LEU A 193 5.27 -13.13 14.44
C LEU A 193 4.31 -13.58 15.56
N HIS A 194 4.14 -12.77 16.62
CA HIS A 194 3.21 -13.03 17.72
C HIS A 194 1.89 -12.26 17.58
N LEU A 195 1.63 -11.59 16.44
CA LEU A 195 0.31 -11.03 16.17
C LEU A 195 -0.72 -12.15 15.99
N GLU A 196 -1.92 -11.91 16.45
CA GLU A 196 -3.04 -12.86 16.35
C GLU A 196 -4.24 -12.23 15.61
N PRO A 197 -4.64 -12.81 14.45
CA PRO A 197 -3.95 -13.89 13.73
C PRO A 197 -2.59 -13.41 13.19
N MET A 198 -1.65 -14.34 12.96
CA MET A 198 -0.36 -13.99 12.34
C MET A 198 -0.58 -13.45 10.93
N PRO A 199 0.15 -12.40 10.48
CA PRO A 199 0.01 -11.89 9.12
C PRO A 199 0.38 -12.93 8.07
N GLN A 200 -0.33 -12.93 6.94
CA GLN A 200 -0.09 -13.86 5.83
C GLN A 200 1.20 -13.55 5.09
N HIS A 201 1.66 -12.30 5.18
CA HIS A 201 2.87 -11.85 4.50
C HIS A 201 3.62 -10.81 5.36
N ILE A 202 4.94 -10.81 5.27
CA ILE A 202 5.82 -9.80 5.86
C ILE A 202 6.74 -9.30 4.76
N SER A 203 6.68 -8.00 4.47
CA SER A 203 7.65 -7.34 3.59
C SER A 203 8.78 -6.79 4.45
N ALA A 204 9.94 -7.45 4.39
CA ALA A 204 11.13 -7.03 5.12
C ALA A 204 12.16 -6.47 4.14
N TYR A 205 12.50 -5.19 4.26
CA TYR A 205 13.42 -4.51 3.37
C TYR A 205 14.37 -3.57 4.12
N SER A 206 15.53 -3.32 3.53
CA SER A 206 16.54 -2.43 4.12
C SER A 206 16.25 -0.97 3.77
N LEU A 207 16.54 -0.08 4.71
CA LEU A 207 16.57 1.34 4.43
C LEU A 207 17.59 1.63 3.32
N ILE A 208 17.14 2.35 2.29
CA ILE A 208 18.00 2.98 1.29
C ILE A 208 17.95 4.49 1.54
N VAL A 209 19.11 5.12 1.60
CA VAL A 209 19.22 6.58 1.77
C VAL A 209 19.22 7.20 0.39
N GLU A 210 18.05 7.67 -0.04
CA GLU A 210 17.85 8.25 -1.37
C GLU A 210 18.18 9.74 -1.39
N GLU A 211 18.76 10.21 -2.51
CA GLU A 211 19.09 11.60 -2.73
C GLU A 211 17.85 12.51 -2.58
N GLY A 212 18.04 13.71 -2.05
CA GLY A 212 16.94 14.66 -1.81
C GLY A 212 16.10 14.39 -0.56
N THR A 213 16.39 13.32 0.19
CA THR A 213 15.70 13.04 1.46
C THR A 213 16.38 13.75 2.64
N PRO A 214 15.66 14.02 3.75
CA PRO A 214 16.29 14.48 5.00
C PRO A 214 17.41 13.56 5.48
N PHE A 215 17.28 12.24 5.33
CA PHE A 215 18.34 11.30 5.71
C PHE A 215 19.59 11.44 4.84
N ALA A 216 19.46 11.70 3.52
CA ALA A 216 20.61 11.98 2.67
C ALA A 216 21.36 13.22 3.14
N ALA A 217 20.64 14.31 3.42
CA ALA A 217 21.24 15.53 3.94
C ALA A 217 21.93 15.35 5.32
N MET A 218 21.38 14.49 6.19
CA MET A 218 22.04 14.11 7.45
C MET A 218 23.29 13.26 7.20
N ALA A 219 23.23 12.32 6.28
CA ALA A 219 24.37 11.46 5.92
C ALA A 219 25.55 12.28 5.35
N GLU A 220 25.29 13.25 4.48
CA GLU A 220 26.30 14.17 3.92
C GLU A 220 27.00 14.98 5.00
N ARG A 221 26.28 15.34 6.09
CA ARG A 221 26.87 16.06 7.24
C ARG A 221 27.50 15.14 8.27
N GLY A 222 27.46 13.81 8.08
CA GLY A 222 27.94 12.83 9.07
C GLY A 222 27.09 12.79 10.36
N GLU A 223 25.85 13.22 10.28
CA GLU A 223 24.89 13.29 11.42
C GLU A 223 23.93 12.10 11.49
N LEU A 224 23.85 11.30 10.41
CA LEU A 224 22.97 10.13 10.38
C LEU A 224 23.60 8.99 11.19
N PRO A 225 22.96 8.51 12.29
CA PRO A 225 23.49 7.39 13.04
C PRO A 225 23.57 6.14 12.16
N LEU A 226 24.63 5.37 12.32
CA LEU A 226 24.74 4.03 11.70
C LEU A 226 23.82 3.05 12.45
N PRO A 227 23.31 2.01 11.76
CA PRO A 227 22.58 0.93 12.37
C PRO A 227 23.48 0.03 13.21
#